data_c1a83460bc961fa91d656df5802e4a6f
#
_entry.id   c1a83460bc961fa91d656df5802e4a6f
#
_cell.length_a   1.000
_cell.length_b   1.000
_cell.length_c   1.000
_cell.angle_alpha   90.00
_cell.angle_beta   90.00
_cell.angle_gamma   90.00
#
_symmetry.space_group_name_H-M   'P 1'
#
loop_
_entity.id
_entity.type
_entity.pdbx_description
1 polymer ?
#
loop_
_entity_poly.entity_id
_entity_poly.type
_entity_poly.pdbx_seq_one_letter_code
_entity_poly.pdbx_strand_id
1 'polypeptide(L)'
;MLQTGARLGGRYRLDARIGAGGMGEVWRAFDEVLGRVVALKAMLPEVAGDPDFGSRFLAEAQAMASVNHPAVASIHDYGRTFLVMEFIDGSSLSQLLRGGARLAPAETMRLVAQAADGLQAVHERGIVHRDIKPANLLVRRDGALLITDFGISRTRDGVSLTASGAILGTPTYLSPEQVLGKPATAASDVYSLGLTAYECLAGHRPFEGDNPYAIALQRLQAAPRTLTGTIPGPVLAVVERALAIDPADRWPSAGAFADAARAAMAAISAPPAVAAPVPGAPAYVAPPAAVPGPGGAVQPAGSRWRWAVLAAVVVVVLLAGGAALWRLGSDRGPGTPAAGSSAGRSDPTDDSAVSLAALHQAGLTECGAAFCPAEPLCWGGMTAINGKAFVPEQIDCTQDHYWETFSAILLPADAVGVRPDALMKNRTIAAACSAKVLRSRSKDPAGTATWEPDVWPIQLPGTATWLAHCIARPPNGTSTTSVF
;
A
#
# COMPACT_ATOMS: atom_id res chain seq x y z
N MET A 1 -28.90 -3.44 18.25
CA MET A 1 -28.70 -2.48 17.14
C MET A 1 -29.43 -1.19 17.48
N LEU A 2 -28.81 -0.04 17.22
CA LEU A 2 -29.42 1.27 17.41
C LEU A 2 -30.51 1.47 16.35
N GLN A 3 -31.56 2.23 16.71
CA GLN A 3 -32.71 2.49 15.83
C GLN A 3 -33.02 3.98 15.80
N THR A 4 -33.63 4.44 14.72
CA THR A 4 -34.16 5.80 14.60
C THR A 4 -35.14 6.08 15.76
N GLY A 5 -35.01 7.26 16.36
CA GLY A 5 -35.78 7.66 17.55
C GLY A 5 -35.14 7.25 18.89
N ALA A 6 -34.13 6.36 18.90
CA ALA A 6 -33.40 6.03 20.13
C ALA A 6 -32.64 7.26 20.67
N ARG A 7 -32.50 7.32 22.02
CA ARG A 7 -31.73 8.37 22.69
C ARG A 7 -30.44 7.78 23.28
N LEU A 8 -29.31 8.39 22.95
CA LEU A 8 -28.02 8.10 23.54
C LEU A 8 -27.66 9.15 24.57
N GLY A 9 -27.13 8.70 25.71
CA GLY A 9 -26.77 9.59 26.83
C GLY A 9 -27.96 10.38 27.36
N GLY A 10 -29.22 9.95 27.11
CA GLY A 10 -30.43 10.69 27.51
C GLY A 10 -30.66 12.04 26.82
N ARG A 11 -29.77 12.41 25.87
CA ARG A 11 -29.71 13.74 25.24
C ARG A 11 -29.77 13.72 23.72
N TYR A 12 -29.14 12.77 23.08
CA TYR A 12 -28.97 12.76 21.63
C TYR A 12 -29.97 11.80 20.99
N ARG A 13 -31.00 12.34 20.33
CA ARG A 13 -31.97 11.56 19.57
C ARG A 13 -31.40 11.20 18.21
N LEU A 14 -31.39 9.93 17.85
CA LEU A 14 -30.93 9.43 16.57
C LEU A 14 -32.01 9.64 15.50
N ASP A 15 -31.73 10.47 14.47
CA ASP A 15 -32.68 10.75 13.40
C ASP A 15 -32.50 9.82 12.19
N ALA A 16 -31.25 9.64 11.71
CA ALA A 16 -30.94 8.79 10.56
C ALA A 16 -29.51 8.26 10.62
N ARG A 17 -29.32 7.01 10.21
CA ARG A 17 -27.99 6.45 10.05
C ARG A 17 -27.37 6.96 8.76
N ILE A 18 -26.22 7.64 8.84
CA ILE A 18 -25.50 8.25 7.72
C ILE A 18 -24.23 7.48 7.33
N GLY A 19 -23.76 6.56 8.18
CA GLY A 19 -22.62 5.71 7.90
C GLY A 19 -22.58 4.48 8.79
N ALA A 20 -21.87 3.44 8.34
CA ALA A 20 -21.56 2.25 9.13
C ALA A 20 -20.17 1.74 8.73
N GLY A 21 -19.40 1.22 9.69
CA GLY A 21 -18.08 0.66 9.49
C GLY A 21 -17.73 -0.38 10.56
N GLY A 22 -16.54 -0.96 10.46
CA GLY A 22 -16.11 -2.04 11.36
C GLY A 22 -16.01 -1.67 12.85
N MET A 23 -16.07 -0.38 13.20
CA MET A 23 -15.94 0.10 14.58
C MET A 23 -17.21 0.72 15.14
N GLY A 24 -18.22 0.95 14.30
CA GLY A 24 -19.44 1.60 14.75
C GLY A 24 -20.33 2.14 13.64
N GLU A 25 -21.36 2.80 14.07
CA GLU A 25 -22.34 3.47 13.20
C GLU A 25 -22.27 4.98 13.40
N VAL A 26 -22.39 5.74 12.31
CA VAL A 26 -22.49 7.20 12.36
C VAL A 26 -23.93 7.61 12.08
N TRP A 27 -24.49 8.40 12.97
CA TRP A 27 -25.85 8.85 12.94
C TRP A 27 -25.93 10.37 12.80
N ARG A 28 -26.82 10.86 11.98
CA ARG A 28 -27.36 12.21 12.14
C ARG A 28 -28.26 12.18 13.37
N ALA A 29 -27.95 13.04 14.35
CA ALA A 29 -28.68 13.09 15.60
C ALA A 29 -29.06 14.52 15.95
N PHE A 30 -30.02 14.67 16.83
CA PHE A 30 -30.49 15.96 17.35
C PHE A 30 -30.13 16.06 18.83
N ASP A 31 -29.35 17.08 19.19
CA ASP A 31 -29.05 17.45 20.57
C ASP A 31 -30.26 18.16 21.15
N GLU A 32 -31.04 17.46 21.96
CA GLU A 32 -32.28 17.99 22.53
C GLU A 32 -32.06 19.09 23.59
N VAL A 33 -30.83 19.21 24.11
CA VAL A 33 -30.47 20.23 25.11
C VAL A 33 -30.08 21.55 24.42
N LEU A 34 -29.23 21.46 23.38
CA LEU A 34 -28.72 22.64 22.67
C LEU A 34 -29.52 22.98 21.41
N GLY A 35 -30.53 22.19 21.04
CA GLY A 35 -31.41 22.44 19.91
C GLY A 35 -30.71 22.43 18.55
N ARG A 36 -29.69 21.56 18.36
CA ARG A 36 -28.90 21.53 17.13
C ARG A 36 -28.73 20.12 16.57
N VAL A 37 -28.50 20.06 15.26
CA VAL A 37 -28.11 18.78 14.59
C VAL A 37 -26.63 18.52 14.82
N VAL A 38 -26.30 17.27 15.10
CA VAL A 38 -24.94 16.78 15.33
C VAL A 38 -24.71 15.47 14.57
N ALA A 39 -23.46 15.11 14.31
CA ALA A 39 -23.07 13.77 13.92
C ALA A 39 -22.69 12.99 15.18
N LEU A 40 -23.23 11.79 15.35
CA LEU A 40 -22.96 10.92 16.49
C LEU A 40 -22.40 9.60 16.00
N LYS A 41 -21.16 9.29 16.39
CA LYS A 41 -20.50 8.00 16.12
C LYS A 41 -20.68 7.11 17.34
N ALA A 42 -21.50 6.08 17.19
CA ALA A 42 -21.73 5.06 18.21
C ALA A 42 -20.84 3.86 17.98
N MET A 43 -20.13 3.40 19.00
CA MET A 43 -19.24 2.24 18.94
C MET A 43 -20.05 0.93 18.96
N LEU A 44 -19.54 -0.08 18.27
CA LEU A 44 -20.10 -1.44 18.38
C LEU A 44 -19.88 -1.98 19.80
N PRO A 45 -20.82 -2.81 20.32
CA PRO A 45 -20.71 -3.38 21.66
C PRO A 45 -19.42 -4.17 21.89
N GLU A 46 -18.95 -4.88 20.85
CA GLU A 46 -17.71 -5.69 20.88
C GLU A 46 -16.46 -4.81 21.08
N VAL A 47 -16.46 -3.62 20.50
CA VAL A 47 -15.36 -2.64 20.63
C VAL A 47 -15.47 -1.88 21.96
N ALA A 48 -16.68 -1.54 22.36
CA ALA A 48 -16.95 -0.81 23.60
C ALA A 48 -16.72 -1.66 24.87
N GLY A 49 -16.72 -2.99 24.74
CA GLY A 49 -16.47 -3.93 25.83
C GLY A 49 -15.00 -4.08 26.23
N ASP A 50 -14.06 -3.64 25.42
CA ASP A 50 -12.63 -3.65 25.71
C ASP A 50 -12.27 -2.49 26.66
N PRO A 51 -11.81 -2.76 27.93
CA PRO A 51 -11.46 -1.72 28.89
C PRO A 51 -10.31 -0.81 28.42
N ASP A 52 -9.32 -1.39 27.73
CA ASP A 52 -8.16 -0.66 27.21
C ASP A 52 -8.54 0.22 26.04
N PHE A 53 -9.49 -0.22 25.22
CA PHE A 53 -10.05 0.60 24.16
C PHE A 53 -10.78 1.82 24.71
N GLY A 54 -11.62 1.63 25.73
CA GLY A 54 -12.41 2.72 26.33
C GLY A 54 -11.54 3.85 26.88
N SER A 55 -10.46 3.52 27.60
CA SER A 55 -9.53 4.51 28.15
C SER A 55 -8.78 5.30 27.08
N ARG A 56 -8.29 4.61 26.03
CA ARG A 56 -7.62 5.23 24.86
C ARG A 56 -8.57 6.12 24.07
N PHE A 57 -9.77 5.62 23.79
CA PHE A 57 -10.81 6.37 23.10
C PHE A 57 -11.11 7.71 23.76
N LEU A 58 -11.28 7.72 25.11
CA LEU A 58 -11.54 8.94 25.87
C LEU A 58 -10.35 9.91 25.81
N ALA A 59 -9.12 9.43 25.95
CA ALA A 59 -7.91 10.25 25.88
C ALA A 59 -7.74 10.91 24.50
N GLU A 60 -7.97 10.15 23.42
CA GLU A 60 -7.88 10.67 22.04
C GLU A 60 -9.05 11.64 21.74
N ALA A 61 -10.27 11.35 22.21
CA ALA A 61 -11.40 12.27 22.07
C ALA A 61 -11.14 13.59 22.80
N GLN A 62 -10.55 13.57 24.01
CA GLN A 62 -10.16 14.77 24.76
C GLN A 62 -9.08 15.57 24.02
N ALA A 63 -8.05 14.90 23.52
CA ALA A 63 -7.00 15.55 22.76
C ALA A 63 -7.57 16.25 21.50
N MET A 64 -8.43 15.56 20.76
CA MET A 64 -9.09 16.10 19.58
C MET A 64 -10.06 17.23 19.88
N ALA A 65 -10.78 17.20 21.02
CA ALA A 65 -11.68 18.27 21.44
C ALA A 65 -10.94 19.61 21.68
N SER A 66 -9.62 19.56 21.88
CA SER A 66 -8.77 20.77 22.01
C SER A 66 -8.38 21.38 20.66
N VAL A 67 -8.61 20.68 19.54
CA VAL A 67 -8.29 21.19 18.19
C VAL A 67 -9.42 22.07 17.71
N ASN A 68 -9.11 23.32 17.42
CA ASN A 68 -10.05 24.26 16.80
C ASN A 68 -9.43 24.79 15.50
N HIS A 69 -9.90 24.27 14.37
CA HIS A 69 -9.42 24.67 13.05
C HIS A 69 -10.54 24.51 12.00
N PRO A 70 -10.71 25.45 11.05
CA PRO A 70 -11.82 25.44 10.08
C PRO A 70 -11.85 24.20 9.17
N ALA A 71 -10.72 23.53 8.98
CA ALA A 71 -10.64 22.29 8.20
C ALA A 71 -10.67 21.00 9.07
N VAL A 72 -11.03 21.09 10.34
CA VAL A 72 -11.15 19.95 11.27
C VAL A 72 -12.54 19.94 11.86
N ALA A 73 -13.27 18.83 11.78
CA ALA A 73 -14.58 18.68 12.38
C ALA A 73 -14.49 18.78 13.91
N SER A 74 -15.26 19.70 14.49
CA SER A 74 -15.24 19.94 15.93
C SER A 74 -15.87 18.78 16.71
N ILE A 75 -15.22 18.34 17.79
CA ILE A 75 -15.81 17.42 18.75
C ILE A 75 -16.60 18.24 19.77
N HIS A 76 -17.87 17.91 19.95
CA HIS A 76 -18.78 18.62 20.82
C HIS A 76 -19.00 17.95 22.17
N ASP A 77 -18.97 16.61 22.20
CA ASP A 77 -19.21 15.84 23.40
C ASP A 77 -18.77 14.39 23.16
N TYR A 78 -18.60 13.63 24.22
CA TYR A 78 -18.29 12.21 24.14
C TYR A 78 -18.83 11.45 25.35
N GLY A 79 -19.19 10.19 25.15
CA GLY A 79 -19.56 9.25 26.18
C GLY A 79 -18.63 8.04 26.16
N ARG A 80 -18.89 7.06 27.01
CA ARG A 80 -18.10 5.81 27.05
C ARG A 80 -18.17 5.01 25.73
N THR A 81 -19.26 5.14 24.98
CA THR A 81 -19.58 4.33 23.81
C THR A 81 -19.95 5.15 22.58
N PHE A 82 -19.83 6.48 22.64
CA PHE A 82 -20.15 7.35 21.52
C PHE A 82 -19.34 8.66 21.53
N LEU A 83 -19.19 9.23 20.35
CA LEU A 83 -18.58 10.53 20.10
C LEU A 83 -19.59 11.43 19.39
N VAL A 84 -19.72 12.68 19.84
CA VAL A 84 -20.59 13.68 19.23
C VAL A 84 -19.71 14.74 18.57
N MET A 85 -19.95 14.98 17.30
CA MET A 85 -19.16 15.91 16.50
C MET A 85 -20.07 16.81 15.65
N GLU A 86 -19.47 17.80 15.06
CA GLU A 86 -20.11 18.69 14.11
C GLU A 86 -20.77 17.88 12.97
N PHE A 87 -22.04 18.17 12.69
CA PHE A 87 -22.70 17.64 11.51
C PHE A 87 -22.34 18.49 10.29
N ILE A 88 -21.73 17.87 9.31
CA ILE A 88 -21.25 18.51 8.08
C ILE A 88 -22.28 18.25 6.97
N ASP A 89 -22.99 19.30 6.54
CA ASP A 89 -23.87 19.23 5.37
C ASP A 89 -23.04 19.35 4.08
N GLY A 90 -22.69 18.20 3.51
CA GLY A 90 -21.80 18.12 2.36
C GLY A 90 -21.67 16.70 1.83
N SER A 91 -20.65 16.49 1.01
CA SER A 91 -20.32 15.20 0.42
C SER A 91 -18.88 14.83 0.76
N SER A 92 -18.62 13.54 0.99
CA SER A 92 -17.24 13.08 1.09
C SER A 92 -16.55 13.08 -0.28
N LEU A 93 -15.22 13.22 -0.30
CA LEU A 93 -14.45 13.07 -1.55
C LEU A 93 -14.72 11.71 -2.20
N SER A 94 -14.94 10.66 -1.41
CA SER A 94 -15.29 9.34 -1.97
C SER A 94 -16.64 9.34 -2.70
N GLN A 95 -17.58 10.20 -2.30
CA GLN A 95 -18.83 10.39 -3.02
C GLN A 95 -18.64 11.19 -4.31
N LEU A 96 -17.80 12.23 -4.27
CA LEU A 96 -17.48 13.05 -5.44
C LEU A 96 -16.70 12.29 -6.50
N LEU A 97 -15.88 11.32 -6.11
CA LEU A 97 -15.07 10.48 -7.01
C LEU A 97 -15.78 9.22 -7.52
N ARG A 98 -17.05 9.04 -7.21
CA ARG A 98 -17.83 7.88 -7.68
C ARG A 98 -17.85 7.78 -9.21
N GLY A 99 -17.77 6.54 -9.70
CA GLY A 99 -17.82 6.28 -11.14
C GLY A 99 -16.57 6.72 -11.90
N GLY A 100 -15.45 6.95 -11.22
CA GLY A 100 -14.19 7.40 -11.84
C GLY A 100 -14.17 8.90 -12.14
N ALA A 101 -15.02 9.69 -11.46
CA ALA A 101 -15.02 11.15 -11.60
C ALA A 101 -13.65 11.73 -11.19
N ARG A 102 -13.26 12.80 -11.87
CA ARG A 102 -11.99 13.52 -11.63
C ARG A 102 -12.29 14.94 -11.19
N LEU A 103 -11.44 15.48 -10.35
CA LEU A 103 -11.45 16.88 -10.02
C LEU A 103 -10.43 17.65 -10.88
N ALA A 104 -10.74 18.90 -11.17
CA ALA A 104 -9.79 19.78 -11.85
C ALA A 104 -8.53 19.97 -11.00
N PRO A 105 -7.32 20.11 -11.62
CA PRO A 105 -6.06 20.26 -10.89
C PRO A 105 -6.08 21.41 -9.86
N ALA A 106 -6.65 22.57 -10.21
CA ALA A 106 -6.77 23.70 -9.29
C ALA A 106 -7.67 23.37 -8.08
N GLU A 107 -8.80 22.70 -8.32
CA GLU A 107 -9.73 22.29 -7.27
C GLU A 107 -9.09 21.23 -6.36
N THR A 108 -8.37 20.26 -6.94
CA THR A 108 -7.63 19.26 -6.16
C THR A 108 -6.61 19.92 -5.24
N MET A 109 -5.80 20.85 -5.76
CA MET A 109 -4.81 21.57 -4.96
C MET A 109 -5.44 22.43 -3.88
N ARG A 110 -6.58 23.04 -4.15
CA ARG A 110 -7.35 23.83 -3.17
C ARG A 110 -7.81 22.96 -2.00
N LEU A 111 -8.37 21.79 -2.28
CA LEU A 111 -8.84 20.87 -1.26
C LEU A 111 -7.68 20.24 -0.48
N VAL A 112 -6.60 19.88 -1.17
CA VAL A 112 -5.36 19.37 -0.55
C VAL A 112 -4.76 20.39 0.42
N ALA A 113 -4.69 21.67 0.02
CA ALA A 113 -4.17 22.73 0.89
C ALA A 113 -5.01 22.86 2.17
N GLN A 114 -6.34 22.86 2.08
CA GLN A 114 -7.20 22.91 3.26
C GLN A 114 -7.06 21.69 4.17
N ALA A 115 -7.02 20.48 3.59
CA ALA A 115 -6.80 19.26 4.36
C ALA A 115 -5.42 19.27 5.05
N ALA A 116 -4.38 19.70 4.35
CA ALA A 116 -3.02 19.78 4.89
C ALA A 116 -2.91 20.83 6.01
N ASP A 117 -3.60 21.98 5.92
CA ASP A 117 -3.68 22.95 7.02
C ASP A 117 -4.35 22.36 8.26
N GLY A 118 -5.44 21.63 8.06
CA GLY A 118 -6.14 20.92 9.15
C GLY A 118 -5.23 19.86 9.81
N LEU A 119 -4.51 19.07 9.00
CA LEU A 119 -3.54 18.11 9.51
C LEU A 119 -2.40 18.78 10.28
N GLN A 120 -1.90 19.93 9.80
CA GLN A 120 -0.86 20.66 10.51
C GLN A 120 -1.31 21.06 11.91
N ALA A 121 -2.52 21.60 12.05
CA ALA A 121 -3.08 22.00 13.34
C ALA A 121 -3.24 20.80 14.32
N VAL A 122 -3.50 19.62 13.80
CA VAL A 122 -3.60 18.37 14.56
C VAL A 122 -2.20 17.87 14.97
N HIS A 123 -1.25 17.88 14.03
CA HIS A 123 0.13 17.43 14.27
C HIS A 123 0.85 18.31 15.31
N GLU A 124 0.59 19.62 15.35
CA GLU A 124 1.13 20.53 16.35
C GLU A 124 0.70 20.18 17.79
N ARG A 125 -0.37 19.41 17.94
CA ARG A 125 -0.83 18.85 19.23
C ARG A 125 -0.35 17.42 19.48
N GLY A 126 0.60 16.93 18.66
CA GLY A 126 1.15 15.58 18.78
C GLY A 126 0.17 14.47 18.37
N ILE A 127 -0.92 14.82 17.68
CA ILE A 127 -1.92 13.86 17.20
C ILE A 127 -1.62 13.53 15.74
N VAL A 128 -1.65 12.26 15.38
CA VAL A 128 -1.55 11.77 13.99
C VAL A 128 -2.90 11.16 13.61
N HIS A 129 -3.40 11.48 12.42
CA HIS A 129 -4.75 11.03 11.99
C HIS A 129 -4.81 9.54 11.67
N ARG A 130 -3.79 8.96 11.01
CA ARG A 130 -3.58 7.53 10.71
C ARG A 130 -4.58 6.89 9.73
N ASP A 131 -5.64 7.57 9.32
CA ASP A 131 -6.68 7.04 8.43
C ASP A 131 -7.18 8.10 7.43
N ILE A 132 -6.28 8.92 6.88
CA ILE A 132 -6.61 9.88 5.82
C ILE A 132 -6.99 9.11 4.56
N LYS A 133 -8.21 9.38 4.08
CA LYS A 133 -8.79 8.79 2.87
C LYS A 133 -9.95 9.64 2.36
N PRO A 134 -10.40 9.50 1.10
CA PRO A 134 -11.49 10.29 0.54
C PRO A 134 -12.80 10.22 1.35
N ALA A 135 -13.06 9.12 2.06
CA ALA A 135 -14.27 8.97 2.87
C ALA A 135 -14.28 9.87 4.12
N ASN A 136 -13.09 10.22 4.64
CA ASN A 136 -12.91 11.01 5.86
C ASN A 136 -12.66 12.51 5.57
N LEU A 137 -12.73 12.92 4.29
CA LEU A 137 -12.59 14.30 3.83
C LEU A 137 -13.94 14.76 3.28
N LEU A 138 -14.64 15.59 4.05
CA LEU A 138 -15.97 16.08 3.70
C LEU A 138 -15.85 17.49 3.11
N VAL A 139 -16.51 17.70 1.98
CA VAL A 139 -16.60 19.01 1.31
C VAL A 139 -18.01 19.56 1.51
N ARG A 140 -18.10 20.69 2.19
CA ARG A 140 -19.34 21.43 2.37
C ARG A 140 -19.83 22.04 1.04
N ARG A 141 -21.08 22.48 1.02
CA ARG A 141 -21.70 23.15 -0.15
C ARG A 141 -21.01 24.47 -0.54
N ASP A 142 -20.36 25.16 0.41
CA ASP A 142 -19.57 26.35 0.19
C ASP A 142 -18.14 26.06 -0.32
N GLY A 143 -17.79 24.79 -0.47
CA GLY A 143 -16.48 24.31 -0.91
C GLY A 143 -15.45 24.18 0.21
N ALA A 144 -15.78 24.46 1.47
CA ALA A 144 -14.86 24.22 2.58
C ALA A 144 -14.67 22.70 2.81
N LEU A 145 -13.41 22.26 3.00
CA LEU A 145 -13.10 20.88 3.33
C LEU A 145 -12.88 20.72 4.83
N LEU A 146 -13.45 19.66 5.40
CA LEU A 146 -13.23 19.26 6.80
C LEU A 146 -12.75 17.81 6.88
N ILE A 147 -11.78 17.59 7.75
CA ILE A 147 -11.29 16.27 8.13
C ILE A 147 -12.18 15.73 9.25
N THR A 148 -12.61 14.48 9.09
CA THR A 148 -13.43 13.75 10.07
C THR A 148 -12.82 12.41 10.41
N ASP A 149 -13.39 11.69 11.37
CA ASP A 149 -13.05 10.32 11.71
C ASP A 149 -11.55 10.11 12.00
N PHE A 150 -10.98 10.95 12.87
CA PHE A 150 -9.64 10.73 13.40
C PHE A 150 -9.54 9.29 13.92
N GLY A 151 -8.40 8.66 13.67
CA GLY A 151 -8.18 7.25 13.94
C GLY A 151 -8.20 6.84 15.42
N ILE A 152 -9.16 7.40 16.20
CA ILE A 152 -9.38 7.21 17.65
C ILE A 152 -9.43 5.73 18.06
N SER A 153 -9.51 4.84 17.11
CA SER A 153 -9.67 3.39 17.32
C SER A 153 -8.49 2.57 16.78
N ARG A 154 -7.45 3.22 16.22
CA ARG A 154 -6.24 2.53 15.75
C ARG A 154 -5.16 2.60 16.82
N THR A 155 -4.65 1.44 17.26
CA THR A 155 -3.58 1.34 18.25
C THR A 155 -2.33 2.11 17.82
N ARG A 156 -1.58 2.66 18.80
CA ARG A 156 -0.28 3.33 18.57
C ARG A 156 0.75 2.42 17.90
N ASP A 157 0.58 1.11 17.99
CA ASP A 157 1.56 0.09 17.62
C ASP A 157 1.40 -0.43 16.18
N GLY A 158 0.86 0.38 15.28
CA GLY A 158 0.75 0.01 13.86
C GLY A 158 -0.62 -0.56 13.46
N VAL A 159 -0.67 -1.21 12.31
CA VAL A 159 -1.87 -1.89 11.80
C VAL A 159 -2.21 -3.01 12.76
N SER A 160 -3.26 -2.85 13.57
CA SER A 160 -3.77 -3.95 14.37
C SER A 160 -4.28 -5.04 13.41
N LEU A 161 -3.46 -6.06 13.19
CA LEU A 161 -3.98 -7.32 12.74
C LEU A 161 -4.92 -7.81 13.87
N THR A 162 -6.18 -7.99 13.55
CA THR A 162 -7.07 -8.71 14.48
C THR A 162 -6.49 -10.10 14.73
N ALA A 163 -6.83 -10.73 15.84
CA ALA A 163 -6.46 -12.11 16.13
C ALA A 163 -6.81 -13.10 14.98
N SER A 164 -7.67 -12.71 14.06
CA SER A 164 -8.01 -13.44 12.82
C SER A 164 -7.12 -13.09 11.61
N GLY A 165 -6.05 -12.28 11.77
CA GLY A 165 -5.18 -11.87 10.67
C GLY A 165 -5.83 -10.86 9.70
N ALA A 166 -7.03 -10.36 9.99
CA ALA A 166 -7.69 -9.36 9.18
C ALA A 166 -7.14 -7.95 9.52
N ILE A 167 -6.71 -7.21 8.51
CA ILE A 167 -6.40 -5.78 8.68
C ILE A 167 -7.70 -5.06 9.00
N LEU A 168 -7.79 -4.48 10.18
CA LEU A 168 -8.92 -3.66 10.58
C LEU A 168 -8.90 -2.36 9.76
N GLY A 169 -9.78 -2.23 8.77
CA GLY A 169 -9.91 -1.07 7.90
C GLY A 169 -9.50 -1.32 6.45
N THR A 170 -9.62 -0.29 5.64
CA THR A 170 -9.26 -0.33 4.21
C THR A 170 -7.77 -0.05 4.05
N PRO A 171 -6.90 -1.03 3.71
CA PRO A 171 -5.45 -0.81 3.61
C PRO A 171 -5.05 0.07 2.42
N THR A 172 -6.02 0.50 1.62
CA THR A 172 -5.83 1.21 0.35
C THR A 172 -5.10 2.55 0.49
N TYR A 173 -5.12 3.18 1.67
CA TYR A 173 -4.50 4.50 1.89
C TYR A 173 -3.39 4.49 2.95
N LEU A 174 -2.96 3.31 3.41
CA LEU A 174 -1.84 3.20 4.35
C LEU A 174 -0.53 3.66 3.72
N SER A 175 0.32 4.32 4.49
CA SER A 175 1.68 4.65 4.07
C SER A 175 2.59 3.41 4.07
N PRO A 176 3.75 3.44 3.36
CA PRO A 176 4.71 2.33 3.36
C PRO A 176 5.12 1.88 4.76
N GLU A 177 5.41 2.80 5.66
CA GLU A 177 5.78 2.51 7.05
C GLU A 177 4.64 1.83 7.83
N GLN A 178 3.39 2.23 7.60
CA GLN A 178 2.23 1.57 8.22
C GLN A 178 2.02 0.15 7.69
N VAL A 179 2.28 -0.08 6.40
CA VAL A 179 2.26 -1.43 5.81
C VAL A 179 3.31 -2.33 6.45
N LEU A 180 4.46 -1.77 6.82
CA LEU A 180 5.55 -2.47 7.53
C LEU A 180 5.29 -2.62 9.04
N GLY A 181 4.12 -2.23 9.55
CA GLY A 181 3.81 -2.28 10.99
C GLY A 181 4.56 -1.25 11.84
N LYS A 182 5.25 -0.30 11.21
CA LYS A 182 5.92 0.79 11.94
C LYS A 182 4.88 1.82 12.43
N PRO A 183 5.18 2.54 13.52
CA PRO A 183 4.31 3.60 14.01
C PRO A 183 4.04 4.66 12.94
N ALA A 184 2.77 5.06 12.81
CA ALA A 184 2.38 6.15 11.94
C ALA A 184 2.88 7.49 12.49
N THR A 185 3.30 8.38 11.60
CA THR A 185 3.80 9.71 11.90
C THR A 185 3.05 10.79 11.10
N ALA A 186 3.34 12.06 11.31
CA ALA A 186 2.83 13.14 10.47
C ALA A 186 3.13 12.92 8.97
N ALA A 187 4.29 12.35 8.65
CA ALA A 187 4.66 11.99 7.28
C ALA A 187 3.79 10.88 6.68
N SER A 188 3.18 10.02 7.52
CA SER A 188 2.21 9.02 7.08
C SER A 188 0.91 9.65 6.60
N ASP A 189 0.42 10.67 7.30
CA ASP A 189 -0.78 11.43 6.89
C ASP A 189 -0.52 12.23 5.60
N VAL A 190 0.68 12.81 5.45
CA VAL A 190 1.12 13.49 4.20
C VAL A 190 1.06 12.52 3.02
N TYR A 191 1.57 11.29 3.17
CA TYR A 191 1.50 10.27 2.13
C TYR A 191 0.05 9.89 1.79
N SER A 192 -0.78 9.63 2.80
CA SER A 192 -2.18 9.25 2.61
C SER A 192 -3.00 10.36 1.94
N LEU A 193 -2.71 11.64 2.26
CA LEU A 193 -3.28 12.78 1.56
C LEU A 193 -2.77 12.88 0.12
N GLY A 194 -1.50 12.54 -0.14
CA GLY A 194 -0.93 12.39 -1.48
C GLY A 194 -1.66 11.35 -2.32
N LEU A 195 -1.98 10.17 -1.74
CA LEU A 195 -2.79 9.14 -2.41
C LEU A 195 -4.20 9.66 -2.75
N THR A 196 -4.80 10.41 -1.84
CA THR A 196 -6.11 11.03 -2.07
C THR A 196 -6.04 12.08 -3.19
N ALA A 197 -4.99 12.91 -3.22
CA ALA A 197 -4.77 13.88 -4.28
C ALA A 197 -4.59 13.20 -5.66
N TYR A 198 -3.83 12.11 -5.70
CA TYR A 198 -3.67 11.31 -6.90
C TYR A 198 -5.03 10.81 -7.41
N GLU A 199 -5.86 10.22 -6.54
CA GLU A 199 -7.18 9.70 -6.90
C GLU A 199 -8.11 10.82 -7.40
N CYS A 200 -8.07 12.01 -6.80
CA CYS A 200 -8.81 13.17 -7.27
C CYS A 200 -8.44 13.54 -8.73
N LEU A 201 -7.16 13.52 -9.07
CA LEU A 201 -6.64 13.86 -10.39
C LEU A 201 -6.88 12.75 -11.43
N ALA A 202 -6.65 11.50 -11.03
CA ALA A 202 -6.70 10.35 -11.93
C ALA A 202 -8.12 9.79 -12.13
N GLY A 203 -9.01 9.95 -11.14
CA GLY A 203 -10.32 9.28 -11.09
C GLY A 203 -10.25 7.80 -10.72
N HIS A 204 -9.05 7.30 -10.44
CA HIS A 204 -8.81 5.94 -9.97
C HIS A 204 -7.66 5.92 -8.96
N ARG A 205 -7.55 4.84 -8.20
CA ARG A 205 -6.49 4.69 -7.19
C ARG A 205 -5.13 4.51 -7.84
N PRO A 206 -4.05 4.99 -7.20
CA PRO A 206 -2.69 4.83 -7.72
C PRO A 206 -2.20 3.37 -7.74
N PHE A 207 -2.76 2.55 -6.88
CA PHE A 207 -2.48 1.12 -6.76
C PHE A 207 -3.79 0.35 -6.80
N GLU A 208 -3.88 -0.62 -7.70
CA GLU A 208 -5.06 -1.45 -7.93
C GLU A 208 -4.66 -2.92 -7.87
N GLY A 209 -5.58 -3.77 -7.46
CA GLY A 209 -5.40 -5.22 -7.37
C GLY A 209 -6.58 -5.88 -6.69
N ASP A 210 -6.74 -7.17 -6.93
CA ASP A 210 -7.85 -7.98 -6.41
C ASP A 210 -7.74 -8.25 -4.90
N ASN A 211 -6.55 -8.00 -4.33
CA ASN A 211 -6.28 -8.23 -2.92
C ASN A 211 -5.75 -6.94 -2.25
N PRO A 212 -6.39 -6.47 -1.16
CA PRO A 212 -5.95 -5.30 -0.40
C PRO A 212 -4.48 -5.34 0.05
N TYR A 213 -3.96 -6.52 0.36
CA TYR A 213 -2.56 -6.70 0.76
C TYR A 213 -1.59 -6.52 -0.41
N ALA A 214 -1.95 -6.96 -1.61
CA ALA A 214 -1.16 -6.72 -2.81
C ALA A 214 -1.02 -5.23 -3.10
N ILE A 215 -2.11 -4.50 -2.93
CA ILE A 215 -2.13 -3.05 -3.04
C ILE A 215 -1.17 -2.41 -2.01
N ALA A 216 -1.16 -2.93 -0.79
CA ALA A 216 -0.26 -2.46 0.26
C ALA A 216 1.22 -2.71 -0.09
N LEU A 217 1.55 -3.90 -0.63
CA LEU A 217 2.92 -4.25 -1.02
C LEU A 217 3.45 -3.47 -2.22
N GLN A 218 2.60 -3.19 -3.21
CA GLN A 218 3.02 -2.38 -4.35
C GLN A 218 3.64 -1.05 -3.91
N ARG A 219 3.16 -0.47 -2.80
CA ARG A 219 3.69 0.77 -2.22
C ARG A 219 5.10 0.66 -1.65
N LEU A 220 5.51 -0.54 -1.25
CA LEU A 220 6.88 -0.79 -0.76
C LEU A 220 7.87 -0.94 -1.91
N GLN A 221 7.40 -1.28 -3.10
CA GLN A 221 8.25 -1.69 -4.23
C GLN A 221 8.33 -0.69 -5.35
N ALA A 222 7.33 0.16 -5.51
CA ALA A 222 7.25 1.08 -6.62
C ALA A 222 6.52 2.38 -6.26
N ALA A 223 6.95 3.47 -6.89
CA ALA A 223 6.15 4.69 -6.94
C ALA A 223 4.82 4.43 -7.66
N PRO A 224 3.77 5.21 -7.38
CA PRO A 224 2.53 5.14 -8.13
C PRO A 224 2.75 5.28 -9.63
N ARG A 225 1.83 4.74 -10.44
CA ARG A 225 1.84 5.01 -11.88
C ARG A 225 1.87 6.51 -12.13
N THR A 226 2.73 6.95 -13.04
CA THR A 226 2.79 8.37 -13.42
C THR A 226 1.39 8.84 -13.86
N LEU A 227 0.95 9.95 -13.29
CA LEU A 227 -0.29 10.60 -13.70
C LEU A 227 -0.19 10.97 -15.18
N THR A 228 -0.99 10.33 -16.03
CA THR A 228 -1.03 10.59 -17.47
C THR A 228 -2.11 11.61 -17.79
N GLY A 229 -1.89 12.45 -18.80
CA GLY A 229 -2.86 13.42 -19.28
C GLY A 229 -2.38 14.87 -19.16
N THR A 230 -3.32 15.81 -19.16
CA THR A 230 -3.08 17.25 -19.15
C THR A 230 -2.86 17.83 -17.72
N ILE A 231 -2.26 17.04 -16.80
CA ILE A 231 -2.00 17.54 -15.44
C ILE A 231 -0.76 18.42 -15.47
N PRO A 232 -0.85 19.67 -14.98
CA PRO A 232 0.26 20.59 -14.99
C PRO A 232 1.46 20.11 -14.15
N GLY A 233 2.69 20.34 -14.63
CA GLY A 233 3.91 19.92 -13.97
C GLY A 233 4.03 20.34 -12.49
N PRO A 234 3.69 21.58 -12.10
CA PRO A 234 3.70 21.98 -10.69
C PRO A 234 2.79 21.12 -9.79
N VAL A 235 1.64 20.69 -10.29
CA VAL A 235 0.70 19.82 -9.55
C VAL A 235 1.25 18.40 -9.42
N LEU A 236 1.84 17.87 -10.51
CA LEU A 236 2.51 16.56 -10.49
C LEU A 236 3.61 16.53 -9.43
N ALA A 237 4.51 17.51 -9.43
CA ALA A 237 5.64 17.59 -8.49
C ALA A 237 5.17 17.60 -7.02
N VAL A 238 4.06 18.28 -6.73
CA VAL A 238 3.49 18.35 -5.38
C VAL A 238 3.00 16.97 -4.93
N VAL A 239 2.29 16.25 -5.78
CA VAL A 239 1.73 14.93 -5.47
C VAL A 239 2.83 13.86 -5.42
N GLU A 240 3.74 13.84 -6.38
CA GLU A 240 4.84 12.86 -6.46
C GLU A 240 5.75 12.95 -5.22
N ARG A 241 6.09 14.15 -4.76
CA ARG A 241 6.87 14.32 -3.54
C ARG A 241 6.13 13.80 -2.29
N ALA A 242 4.83 14.03 -2.16
CA ALA A 242 4.05 13.49 -1.05
C ALA A 242 4.04 11.94 -1.05
N LEU A 243 4.16 11.33 -2.24
CA LEU A 243 4.14 9.88 -2.46
C LEU A 243 5.52 9.21 -2.45
N ALA A 244 6.57 9.90 -2.03
CA ALA A 244 7.89 9.30 -1.84
C ALA A 244 7.82 8.13 -0.85
N ILE A 245 8.53 7.03 -1.16
CA ILE A 245 8.54 5.82 -0.31
C ILE A 245 9.19 6.13 1.03
N ASP A 246 10.38 6.79 1.01
CA ASP A 246 11.03 7.24 2.23
C ASP A 246 10.29 8.46 2.81
N PRO A 247 9.85 8.40 4.09
CA PRO A 247 9.24 9.56 4.76
C PRO A 247 10.09 10.82 4.76
N ALA A 248 11.43 10.70 4.72
CA ALA A 248 12.35 11.84 4.72
C ALA A 248 12.35 12.63 3.40
N ASP A 249 12.00 11.99 2.28
CA ASP A 249 11.90 12.62 0.96
C ASP A 249 10.56 13.35 0.74
N ARG A 250 9.58 13.12 1.60
CA ARG A 250 8.27 13.76 1.55
C ARG A 250 8.34 15.24 1.94
N TRP A 251 7.17 15.88 1.97
CA TRP A 251 7.04 17.20 2.57
C TRP A 251 7.34 17.11 4.08
N PRO A 252 8.17 18.01 4.63
CA PRO A 252 8.63 17.91 6.02
C PRO A 252 7.52 18.12 7.05
N SER A 253 6.41 18.72 6.64
CA SER A 253 5.21 18.90 7.44
C SER A 253 3.97 18.97 6.56
N ALA A 254 2.80 18.81 7.14
CA ALA A 254 1.53 19.02 6.44
C ALA A 254 1.39 20.50 6.00
N GLY A 255 1.86 21.47 6.79
CA GLY A 255 1.89 22.89 6.42
C GLY A 255 2.74 23.14 5.18
N ALA A 256 3.93 22.55 5.07
CA ALA A 256 4.77 22.66 3.88
C ALA A 256 4.09 22.04 2.64
N PHE A 257 3.31 20.98 2.81
CA PHE A 257 2.50 20.41 1.75
C PHE A 257 1.38 21.36 1.32
N ALA A 258 0.70 22.01 2.29
CA ALA A 258 -0.33 23.02 2.00
C ALA A 258 0.22 24.21 1.21
N ASP A 259 1.39 24.71 1.60
CA ASP A 259 2.06 25.84 0.89
C ASP A 259 2.43 25.45 -0.54
N ALA A 260 2.97 24.25 -0.73
CA ALA A 260 3.29 23.74 -2.06
C ALA A 260 2.05 23.58 -2.93
N ALA A 261 0.94 23.09 -2.37
CA ALA A 261 -0.32 22.96 -3.09
C ALA A 261 -0.87 24.34 -3.52
N ARG A 262 -0.80 25.34 -2.64
CA ARG A 262 -1.18 26.73 -2.95
C ARG A 262 -0.29 27.33 -4.05
N ALA A 263 1.02 27.12 -3.97
CA ALA A 263 1.96 27.58 -4.98
C ALA A 263 1.68 26.93 -6.36
N ALA A 264 1.43 25.64 -6.40
CA ALA A 264 1.05 24.93 -7.62
C ALA A 264 -0.25 25.46 -8.22
N MET A 265 -1.27 25.71 -7.40
CA MET A 265 -2.54 26.33 -7.83
C MET A 265 -2.32 27.73 -8.41
N ALA A 266 -1.50 28.55 -7.78
CA ALA A 266 -1.17 29.89 -8.29
C ALA A 266 -0.43 29.81 -9.64
N ALA A 267 0.53 28.89 -9.79
CA ALA A 267 1.29 28.71 -11.02
C ALA A 267 0.44 28.29 -12.23
N ILE A 268 -0.61 27.50 -12.01
CA ILE A 268 -1.52 27.07 -13.09
C ILE A 268 -2.62 28.09 -13.41
N SER A 269 -2.88 29.03 -12.49
CA SER A 269 -3.87 30.10 -12.66
C SER A 269 -3.25 31.39 -13.23
N ALA A 270 -1.91 31.47 -13.24
CA ALA A 270 -1.22 32.62 -13.80
C ALA A 270 -1.41 32.67 -15.33
N PRO A 271 -1.79 33.82 -15.93
CA PRO A 271 -1.75 33.96 -17.38
C PRO A 271 -0.33 33.70 -17.89
N PRO A 272 -0.17 33.13 -19.11
CA PRO A 272 1.15 32.92 -19.65
C PRO A 272 1.91 34.24 -19.63
N ALA A 273 3.10 34.24 -19.01
CA ALA A 273 3.93 35.43 -18.95
C ALA A 273 4.16 35.92 -20.39
N VAL A 274 3.60 37.07 -20.73
CA VAL A 274 3.91 37.75 -21.96
C VAL A 274 5.41 38.05 -21.88
N ALA A 275 6.20 37.39 -22.72
CA ALA A 275 7.64 37.63 -22.77
C ALA A 275 7.85 39.14 -22.88
N ALA A 276 8.46 39.76 -21.88
CA ALA A 276 8.80 41.15 -21.92
C ALA A 276 9.66 41.36 -23.18
N PRO A 277 9.37 42.39 -23.99
CA PRO A 277 10.16 42.65 -25.17
C PRO A 277 11.61 42.81 -24.74
N VAL A 278 12.51 42.02 -25.32
CA VAL A 278 13.95 42.07 -25.02
C VAL A 278 14.43 43.48 -25.33
N PRO A 279 14.92 44.29 -24.38
CA PRO A 279 15.43 45.62 -24.65
C PRO A 279 16.69 45.47 -25.55
N GLY A 280 16.60 45.95 -26.80
CA GLY A 280 17.76 45.98 -27.70
C GLY A 280 17.63 45.17 -29.00
N ALA A 281 16.48 44.55 -29.31
CA ALA A 281 16.24 44.07 -30.67
C ALA A 281 16.07 45.28 -31.61
N PRO A 282 16.88 45.44 -32.68
CA PRO A 282 16.68 46.52 -33.63
C PRO A 282 15.27 46.41 -34.23
N ALA A 283 14.58 47.54 -34.26
CA ALA A 283 13.26 47.63 -34.88
C ALA A 283 13.35 47.17 -36.34
N TYR A 284 12.65 46.06 -36.66
CA TYR A 284 12.50 45.61 -38.05
C TYR A 284 11.66 46.65 -38.77
N VAL A 285 12.32 47.48 -39.59
CA VAL A 285 11.62 48.38 -40.53
C VAL A 285 11.13 47.51 -41.69
N ALA A 286 9.85 47.28 -41.75
CA ALA A 286 9.26 46.56 -42.86
C ALA A 286 9.48 47.34 -44.19
N PRO A 287 9.99 46.72 -45.23
CA PRO A 287 10.06 47.35 -46.57
C PRO A 287 8.63 47.64 -47.09
N PRO A 288 8.48 48.69 -47.91
CA PRO A 288 7.17 49.08 -48.46
C PRO A 288 6.57 47.93 -49.28
N ALA A 289 5.26 47.73 -49.15
CA ALA A 289 4.50 46.68 -49.80
C ALA A 289 4.66 46.78 -51.34
N ALA A 290 5.19 45.72 -51.95
CA ALA A 290 5.24 45.57 -53.43
C ALA A 290 3.83 45.19 -53.91
N VAL A 291 3.44 45.85 -54.99
CA VAL A 291 2.18 45.68 -55.70
C VAL A 291 2.11 44.23 -56.28
N PRO A 292 0.97 43.53 -56.27
CA PRO A 292 0.89 42.15 -56.76
C PRO A 292 0.93 42.10 -58.26
N GLY A 293 1.94 41.39 -58.83
CA GLY A 293 1.95 40.90 -60.19
C GLY A 293 1.28 39.56 -60.34
N PRO A 294 0.71 39.21 -61.49
CA PRO A 294 -0.11 37.99 -61.63
C PRO A 294 0.73 36.72 -61.83
N GLY A 295 0.42 35.68 -61.07
CA GLY A 295 0.46 34.29 -61.46
C GLY A 295 1.84 33.60 -61.49
N GLY A 296 2.15 32.88 -60.42
CA GLY A 296 3.15 31.80 -60.42
C GLY A 296 2.86 30.83 -59.29
N ALA A 297 2.39 29.64 -59.58
CA ALA A 297 2.11 28.58 -58.65
C ALA A 297 3.41 28.10 -58.00
N VAL A 298 3.58 28.33 -56.70
CA VAL A 298 4.70 27.79 -55.91
C VAL A 298 4.26 26.45 -55.36
N GLN A 299 4.86 25.37 -55.82
CA GLN A 299 4.75 24.04 -55.23
C GLN A 299 5.47 24.02 -53.87
N PRO A 300 4.89 23.35 -52.86
CA PRO A 300 5.58 23.19 -51.58
C PRO A 300 6.72 22.19 -51.72
N ALA A 301 7.93 22.60 -51.42
CA ALA A 301 9.11 21.73 -51.34
C ALA A 301 8.93 20.73 -50.21
N GLY A 302 8.55 19.51 -50.54
CA GLY A 302 8.42 18.39 -49.63
C GLY A 302 9.77 18.09 -48.93
N SER A 303 9.76 18.06 -47.62
CA SER A 303 10.89 17.73 -46.75
C SER A 303 11.40 16.31 -47.01
N ARG A 304 12.20 16.12 -48.05
CA ARG A 304 12.90 14.85 -48.35
C ARG A 304 13.96 14.48 -47.33
N TRP A 305 14.39 15.42 -46.48
CA TRP A 305 15.41 15.19 -45.46
C TRP A 305 14.92 14.28 -44.33
N ARG A 306 13.69 14.42 -43.91
CA ARG A 306 13.14 13.58 -42.82
C ARG A 306 13.16 12.09 -43.18
N TRP A 307 12.97 11.73 -44.39
CA TRP A 307 13.04 10.34 -44.88
C TRP A 307 14.48 9.85 -45.06
N ALA A 308 15.42 10.71 -45.40
CA ALA A 308 16.82 10.37 -45.50
C ALA A 308 17.44 10.07 -44.11
N VAL A 309 17.06 10.79 -43.07
CA VAL A 309 17.51 10.53 -41.68
C VAL A 309 16.92 9.22 -41.16
N LEU A 310 15.65 8.93 -41.41
CA LEU A 310 15.03 7.66 -41.01
C LEU A 310 15.68 6.44 -41.71
N ALA A 311 15.99 6.56 -43.01
CA ALA A 311 16.69 5.51 -43.74
C ALA A 311 18.10 5.24 -43.17
N ALA A 312 18.86 6.29 -42.80
CA ALA A 312 20.18 6.15 -42.23
C ALA A 312 20.16 5.46 -40.84
N VAL A 313 19.18 5.77 -40.02
CA VAL A 313 19.03 5.12 -38.67
C VAL A 313 18.68 3.63 -38.82
N VAL A 314 17.80 3.26 -39.79
CA VAL A 314 17.45 1.85 -40.00
C VAL A 314 18.65 1.06 -40.50
N VAL A 315 19.50 1.61 -41.39
CA VAL A 315 20.71 0.94 -41.86
C VAL A 315 21.72 0.73 -40.74
N VAL A 316 21.91 1.70 -39.85
CA VAL A 316 22.83 1.57 -38.69
C VAL A 316 22.34 0.50 -37.70
N VAL A 317 21.02 0.40 -37.44
CA VAL A 317 20.45 -0.62 -36.54
C VAL A 317 20.58 -2.03 -37.15
N LEU A 318 20.38 -2.18 -38.47
CA LEU A 318 20.54 -3.48 -39.14
C LEU A 318 22.00 -3.94 -39.22
N LEU A 319 22.95 -3.02 -39.40
CA LEU A 319 24.37 -3.35 -39.38
C LEU A 319 24.89 -3.69 -37.97
N ALA A 320 24.42 -2.98 -36.91
CA ALA A 320 24.75 -3.31 -35.53
C ALA A 320 24.13 -4.64 -35.06
N GLY A 321 22.89 -4.94 -35.49
CA GLY A 321 22.21 -6.21 -35.19
C GLY A 321 22.86 -7.39 -35.89
N GLY A 322 23.28 -7.22 -37.16
CA GLY A 322 23.97 -8.23 -37.97
C GLY A 322 25.33 -8.61 -37.40
N ALA A 323 26.10 -7.63 -36.90
CA ALA A 323 27.40 -7.85 -36.25
C ALA A 323 27.31 -8.60 -34.93
N ALA A 324 26.24 -8.36 -34.16
CA ALA A 324 26.00 -9.07 -32.91
C ALA A 324 25.59 -10.55 -33.15
N LEU A 325 24.78 -10.82 -34.16
CA LEU A 325 24.41 -12.19 -34.55
C LEU A 325 25.58 -12.97 -35.14
N TRP A 326 26.48 -12.31 -35.88
CA TRP A 326 27.66 -12.96 -36.43
C TRP A 326 28.69 -13.36 -35.35
N ARG A 327 28.82 -12.59 -34.28
CA ARG A 327 29.68 -12.95 -33.12
C ARG A 327 29.12 -14.11 -32.29
N LEU A 328 27.83 -14.34 -32.29
CA LEU A 328 27.20 -15.45 -31.58
C LEU A 328 27.19 -16.78 -32.40
N GLY A 329 27.49 -16.71 -33.70
CA GLY A 329 27.50 -17.85 -34.63
C GLY A 329 28.86 -18.47 -34.95
N SER A 330 29.99 -17.86 -34.55
CA SER A 330 31.34 -18.23 -35.00
C SER A 330 32.17 -19.11 -34.01
N ASP A 331 31.58 -19.57 -32.90
CA ASP A 331 32.26 -20.43 -31.94
C ASP A 331 31.79 -21.92 -32.06
N ARG A 332 31.85 -22.47 -33.25
CA ARG A 332 31.75 -23.95 -33.45
C ARG A 332 32.73 -24.38 -34.51
N GLY A 333 33.94 -24.73 -34.06
CA GLY A 333 34.92 -25.47 -34.87
C GLY A 333 35.43 -26.68 -34.10
N PRO A 334 35.62 -27.83 -34.76
CA PRO A 334 35.97 -29.11 -34.09
C PRO A 334 37.47 -29.29 -33.97
N GLY A 335 37.93 -29.74 -32.82
CA GLY A 335 39.32 -30.09 -32.61
C GLY A 335 39.49 -31.20 -31.60
N THR A 336 39.94 -32.34 -32.06
CA THR A 336 40.28 -33.58 -31.36
C THR A 336 41.64 -33.51 -30.60
N PRO A 337 42.02 -34.50 -29.79
CA PRO A 337 42.61 -34.34 -28.46
C PRO A 337 44.13 -34.49 -28.42
N ALA A 338 44.75 -33.90 -27.41
CA ALA A 338 46.10 -34.32 -26.99
C ALA A 338 46.26 -34.18 -25.45
N ALA A 339 46.94 -35.20 -24.94
CA ALA A 339 47.11 -35.55 -23.56
C ALA A 339 48.03 -34.64 -22.73
N GLY A 340 47.77 -34.61 -21.43
CA GLY A 340 48.77 -34.65 -20.36
C GLY A 340 49.14 -33.35 -19.69
N SER A 341 48.67 -33.11 -18.48
CA SER A 341 49.45 -32.97 -17.26
C SER A 341 48.60 -32.55 -16.07
N SER A 342 48.73 -33.25 -15.01
CA SER A 342 48.18 -33.12 -13.70
C SER A 342 48.45 -31.77 -13.05
N ALA A 343 47.38 -31.06 -12.61
CA ALA A 343 47.41 -30.20 -11.44
C ALA A 343 45.97 -29.88 -11.02
N GLY A 344 45.60 -30.23 -9.80
CA GLY A 344 44.56 -29.61 -9.02
C GLY A 344 43.12 -29.78 -9.51
N ARG A 345 42.54 -30.97 -9.22
CA ARG A 345 41.10 -31.19 -9.27
C ARG A 345 40.42 -30.33 -8.20
N SER A 346 39.88 -29.20 -8.58
CA SER A 346 38.74 -28.62 -7.87
C SER A 346 37.53 -29.26 -8.52
N ASP A 347 36.87 -30.16 -7.85
CA ASP A 347 35.58 -30.69 -8.26
C ASP A 347 34.59 -29.53 -8.41
N PRO A 348 33.77 -29.47 -9.47
CA PRO A 348 32.57 -28.64 -9.46
C PRO A 348 31.64 -29.28 -8.43
N THR A 349 31.59 -28.68 -7.23
CA THR A 349 30.62 -29.03 -6.21
C THR A 349 29.22 -28.87 -6.81
N ASP A 350 28.54 -29.98 -6.80
CA ASP A 350 27.11 -30.16 -7.02
C ASP A 350 26.33 -29.07 -6.24
N ASP A 351 25.80 -28.09 -6.95
CA ASP A 351 25.05 -26.96 -6.40
C ASP A 351 23.70 -27.39 -5.81
N SER A 352 23.45 -28.68 -5.70
CA SER A 352 22.24 -29.31 -5.18
C SER A 352 22.34 -29.70 -3.70
N ALA A 353 23.50 -29.57 -3.05
CA ALA A 353 23.67 -29.93 -1.65
C ALA A 353 23.18 -28.76 -0.75
N VAL A 354 22.06 -28.98 -0.07
CA VAL A 354 21.58 -28.05 0.96
C VAL A 354 22.64 -27.90 2.05
N SER A 355 23.04 -26.68 2.36
CA SER A 355 24.03 -26.42 3.41
C SER A 355 23.45 -26.82 4.78
N LEU A 356 24.06 -27.82 5.42
CA LEU A 356 23.70 -28.26 6.77
C LEU A 356 23.72 -27.10 7.79
N ALA A 357 24.66 -26.18 7.63
CA ALA A 357 24.72 -24.98 8.48
C ALA A 357 23.50 -24.11 8.32
N ALA A 358 23.01 -23.90 7.09
CA ALA A 358 21.79 -23.11 6.84
C ALA A 358 20.52 -23.82 7.34
N LEU A 359 20.47 -25.18 7.27
CA LEU A 359 19.38 -25.95 7.87
C LEU A 359 19.35 -25.81 9.40
N HIS A 360 20.50 -25.97 10.06
CA HIS A 360 20.60 -25.79 11.51
C HIS A 360 20.22 -24.36 11.94
N GLN A 361 20.65 -23.35 11.16
CA GLN A 361 20.25 -21.95 11.42
C GLN A 361 18.73 -21.74 11.25
N ALA A 362 18.08 -22.52 10.40
CA ALA A 362 16.63 -22.54 10.24
C ALA A 362 15.91 -23.43 11.27
N GLY A 363 16.61 -24.00 12.25
CA GLY A 363 16.05 -24.89 13.27
C GLY A 363 15.63 -26.27 12.74
N LEU A 364 16.23 -26.73 11.63
CA LEU A 364 15.88 -27.99 10.97
C LEU A 364 17.04 -28.98 10.99
N THR A 365 16.70 -30.27 11.06
CA THR A 365 17.64 -31.39 10.97
C THR A 365 17.14 -32.40 9.93
N GLU A 366 18.05 -33.22 9.36
CA GLU A 366 17.65 -34.27 8.45
C GLU A 366 16.87 -35.39 9.16
N CYS A 367 15.76 -35.84 8.57
CA CYS A 367 14.94 -36.92 9.10
C CYS A 367 14.45 -37.85 7.96
N GLY A 368 15.39 -38.53 7.35
CA GLY A 368 15.19 -39.37 6.16
C GLY A 368 15.26 -38.57 4.88
N ALA A 369 14.24 -38.64 4.02
CA ALA A 369 14.15 -37.85 2.79
C ALA A 369 13.55 -36.44 3.00
N ALA A 370 13.37 -36.01 4.23
CA ALA A 370 12.78 -34.74 4.62
C ALA A 370 13.63 -34.07 5.72
N PHE A 371 13.26 -32.86 6.10
CA PHE A 371 13.83 -32.13 7.22
C PHE A 371 12.76 -32.02 8.32
N CYS A 372 13.19 -32.15 9.56
CA CYS A 372 12.32 -32.06 10.73
C CYS A 372 12.77 -30.93 11.65
N PRO A 373 11.88 -30.26 12.37
CA PRO A 373 12.26 -29.33 13.42
C PRO A 373 13.17 -30.02 14.46
N ALA A 374 14.32 -29.40 14.76
CA ALA A 374 15.20 -29.84 15.87
C ALA A 374 14.56 -29.49 17.22
N GLU A 375 13.91 -28.35 17.29
CA GLU A 375 13.05 -27.87 18.37
C GLU A 375 11.71 -27.43 17.77
N PRO A 376 10.63 -27.37 18.57
CA PRO A 376 9.33 -26.92 18.05
C PRO A 376 9.43 -25.60 17.30
N LEU A 377 8.91 -25.58 16.07
CA LEU A 377 8.85 -24.36 15.23
C LEU A 377 7.40 -23.90 15.14
N CYS A 378 7.08 -22.88 15.93
CA CYS A 378 5.75 -22.29 16.03
C CYS A 378 5.71 -20.92 15.32
N TRP A 379 4.59 -20.65 14.68
CA TRP A 379 4.44 -19.47 13.82
C TRP A 379 3.18 -18.70 14.20
N GLY A 380 3.31 -17.38 14.22
CA GLY A 380 2.19 -16.45 14.30
C GLY A 380 1.24 -16.57 13.11
N GLY A 381 0.29 -15.68 12.99
CA GLY A 381 -0.66 -15.69 11.89
C GLY A 381 0.05 -15.61 10.53
N MET A 382 -0.27 -16.54 9.62
CA MET A 382 0.28 -16.56 8.26
C MET A 382 -0.60 -15.75 7.33
N THR A 383 0.02 -14.88 6.55
CA THR A 383 -0.63 -14.11 5.50
C THR A 383 -0.05 -14.47 4.14
N ALA A 384 -0.85 -15.14 3.30
CA ALA A 384 -0.55 -15.24 1.87
C ALA A 384 -1.01 -13.94 1.19
N ILE A 385 -0.08 -13.20 0.62
CA ILE A 385 -0.39 -11.96 -0.08
C ILE A 385 -0.02 -12.15 -1.54
N ASN A 386 -1.00 -12.13 -2.43
CA ASN A 386 -0.85 -12.31 -3.90
C ASN A 386 -0.05 -13.56 -4.31
N GLY A 387 -0.28 -14.67 -3.65
CA GLY A 387 0.50 -15.85 -3.94
C GLY A 387 1.98 -15.73 -3.58
N LYS A 388 2.43 -14.63 -2.98
CA LYS A 388 3.71 -14.54 -2.27
C LYS A 388 3.42 -14.74 -0.80
N ALA A 389 3.90 -15.85 -0.29
CA ALA A 389 3.93 -16.14 1.12
C ALA A 389 4.92 -15.18 1.80
N PHE A 390 4.48 -14.47 2.81
CA PHE A 390 5.42 -13.85 3.77
C PHE A 390 5.77 -14.91 4.79
N VAL A 391 7.05 -14.99 5.10
CA VAL A 391 7.53 -15.84 6.19
C VAL A 391 6.77 -15.39 7.44
N PRO A 392 5.93 -16.26 8.04
CA PRO A 392 5.27 -15.92 9.29
C PRO A 392 6.35 -15.66 10.34
N GLU A 393 6.06 -14.81 11.29
CA GLU A 393 6.97 -14.58 12.40
C GLU A 393 7.10 -15.87 13.21
N GLN A 394 8.32 -16.34 13.40
CA GLN A 394 8.59 -17.45 14.31
C GLN A 394 8.44 -16.92 15.75
N ILE A 395 7.58 -17.56 16.52
CA ILE A 395 7.28 -17.18 17.89
C ILE A 395 7.57 -18.34 18.83
N ASP A 396 7.71 -18.01 20.12
CA ASP A 396 7.88 -19.03 21.16
C ASP A 396 6.62 -19.89 21.28
N CYS A 397 6.76 -21.21 21.24
CA CYS A 397 5.66 -22.16 21.29
C CYS A 397 4.86 -22.15 22.61
N THR A 398 5.34 -21.43 23.63
CA THR A 398 4.59 -21.20 24.86
C THR A 398 3.63 -20.02 24.76
N GLN A 399 3.70 -19.24 23.67
CA GLN A 399 2.77 -18.17 23.35
C GLN A 399 1.66 -18.67 22.42
N ASP A 400 0.57 -17.90 22.32
CA ASP A 400 -0.49 -18.21 21.35
C ASP A 400 0.06 -18.21 19.92
N HIS A 401 0.04 -19.38 19.29
CA HIS A 401 0.48 -19.56 17.91
C HIS A 401 -0.58 -20.28 17.07
N TYR A 402 -0.53 -20.05 15.75
CA TYR A 402 -1.54 -20.55 14.82
C TYR A 402 -1.08 -21.78 14.05
N TRP A 403 0.22 -21.93 13.84
CA TRP A 403 0.79 -22.97 13.00
C TRP A 403 2.03 -23.56 13.62
N GLU A 404 2.21 -24.86 13.42
CA GLU A 404 3.42 -25.58 13.80
C GLU A 404 4.01 -26.29 12.59
N THR A 405 5.33 -26.25 12.42
CA THR A 405 6.02 -27.04 11.39
C THR A 405 6.21 -28.46 11.89
N PHE A 406 5.76 -29.45 11.12
CA PHE A 406 5.97 -30.87 11.44
C PHE A 406 6.95 -31.56 10.50
N SER A 407 7.28 -30.98 9.33
CA SER A 407 8.23 -31.47 8.35
C SER A 407 8.60 -30.37 7.37
N ALA A 408 9.69 -30.51 6.63
CA ALA A 408 10.01 -29.67 5.49
C ALA A 408 10.69 -30.50 4.39
N ILE A 409 10.57 -30.08 3.14
CA ILE A 409 11.29 -30.68 1.99
C ILE A 409 11.86 -29.56 1.12
N LEU A 410 12.84 -29.87 0.30
CA LEU A 410 13.26 -28.96 -0.77
C LEU A 410 12.06 -28.60 -1.65
N LEU A 411 11.90 -27.32 -1.95
CA LEU A 411 10.84 -26.89 -2.86
C LEU A 411 11.14 -27.46 -4.26
N PRO A 412 10.27 -28.32 -4.82
CA PRO A 412 10.49 -28.88 -6.15
C PRO A 412 10.62 -27.81 -7.23
N ALA A 413 11.46 -28.03 -8.22
CA ALA A 413 11.73 -27.04 -9.29
C ALA A 413 10.46 -26.61 -10.04
N ASP A 414 9.50 -27.53 -10.22
CA ASP A 414 8.18 -27.27 -10.82
C ASP A 414 7.21 -26.53 -9.91
N ALA A 415 7.57 -26.36 -8.63
CA ALA A 415 6.80 -25.62 -7.63
C ALA A 415 7.39 -24.22 -7.34
N VAL A 416 8.55 -23.88 -7.91
CA VAL A 416 9.16 -22.55 -7.76
C VAL A 416 8.29 -21.51 -8.49
N GLY A 417 7.87 -20.46 -7.76
CA GLY A 417 6.99 -19.43 -8.29
C GLY A 417 5.49 -19.80 -8.32
N VAL A 418 5.14 -21.00 -7.90
CA VAL A 418 3.75 -21.41 -7.70
C VAL A 418 3.18 -20.70 -6.47
N ARG A 419 1.93 -20.26 -6.55
CA ARG A 419 1.26 -19.63 -5.41
C ARG A 419 1.12 -20.61 -4.23
N PRO A 420 1.26 -20.17 -2.98
CA PRO A 420 1.16 -21.04 -1.80
C PRO A 420 -0.13 -21.87 -1.75
N ASP A 421 -1.27 -21.25 -2.07
CA ASP A 421 -2.59 -21.93 -2.13
C ASP A 421 -2.68 -23.05 -3.19
N ALA A 422 -1.73 -23.09 -4.13
CA ALA A 422 -1.65 -24.10 -5.16
C ALA A 422 -0.54 -25.14 -4.91
N LEU A 423 0.35 -24.91 -3.95
CA LEU A 423 1.48 -25.81 -3.67
C LEU A 423 1.03 -27.23 -3.27
N MET A 424 -0.05 -27.34 -2.51
CA MET A 424 -0.63 -28.66 -2.15
C MET A 424 -1.16 -29.45 -3.35
N LYS A 425 -1.26 -28.86 -4.55
CA LYS A 425 -1.59 -29.57 -5.80
C LYS A 425 -0.38 -30.31 -6.38
N ASN A 426 0.84 -29.92 -5.99
CA ASN A 426 2.04 -30.64 -6.36
C ASN A 426 2.11 -31.98 -5.62
N ARG A 427 2.27 -33.10 -6.36
CA ARG A 427 2.20 -34.45 -5.79
C ARG A 427 3.30 -34.72 -4.74
N THR A 428 4.49 -34.21 -4.95
CA THR A 428 5.63 -34.38 -4.02
C THR A 428 5.36 -33.66 -2.72
N ILE A 429 4.91 -32.41 -2.80
CA ILE A 429 4.55 -31.59 -1.63
C ILE A 429 3.37 -32.19 -0.89
N ALA A 430 2.27 -32.53 -1.59
CA ALA A 430 1.09 -33.13 -0.99
C ALA A 430 1.36 -34.47 -0.27
N ALA A 431 2.30 -35.27 -0.80
CA ALA A 431 2.73 -36.50 -0.14
C ALA A 431 3.52 -36.20 1.15
N ALA A 432 4.46 -35.26 1.10
CA ALA A 432 5.31 -34.87 2.25
C ALA A 432 4.49 -34.16 3.34
N CYS A 433 3.52 -33.33 2.96
CA CYS A 433 2.69 -32.53 3.88
C CYS A 433 1.33 -33.19 4.17
N SER A 434 1.20 -34.51 4.00
CA SER A 434 -0.06 -35.19 4.20
C SER A 434 -0.44 -35.37 5.68
N ALA A 435 -1.73 -35.51 5.97
CA ALA A 435 -2.22 -35.84 7.32
C ALA A 435 -1.65 -37.15 7.90
N LYS A 436 -1.17 -38.08 7.02
CA LYS A 436 -0.49 -39.29 7.46
C LYS A 436 0.90 -38.95 8.03
N VAL A 437 1.67 -38.09 7.36
CA VAL A 437 2.99 -37.65 7.82
C VAL A 437 2.82 -36.80 9.09
N LEU A 438 1.86 -35.88 9.12
CA LEU A 438 1.51 -35.09 10.30
C LEU A 438 1.37 -35.98 11.54
N ARG A 439 0.49 -36.97 11.49
CA ARG A 439 0.26 -37.90 12.62
C ARG A 439 1.48 -38.71 13.00
N SER A 440 2.34 -39.09 12.04
CA SER A 440 3.56 -39.88 12.32
C SER A 440 4.66 -39.04 13.01
N ARG A 441 4.55 -37.70 12.93
CA ARG A 441 5.55 -36.76 13.52
C ARG A 441 5.06 -36.19 14.86
N SER A 442 3.75 -36.23 15.12
CA SER A 442 3.16 -35.68 16.34
C SER A 442 3.48 -36.50 17.59
N LYS A 443 3.77 -35.84 18.70
CA LYS A 443 3.85 -36.43 20.04
C LYS A 443 2.48 -36.82 20.59
N ASP A 444 1.40 -36.23 20.03
CA ASP A 444 0.00 -36.59 20.31
C ASP A 444 -0.76 -36.84 19.01
N PRO A 445 -0.64 -38.05 18.41
CA PRO A 445 -1.34 -38.38 17.17
C PRO A 445 -2.86 -38.35 17.26
N ALA A 446 -3.42 -38.55 18.45
CA ALA A 446 -4.87 -38.50 18.67
C ALA A 446 -5.37 -37.04 18.71
N GLY A 447 -4.67 -36.14 19.42
CA GLY A 447 -4.98 -34.74 19.50
C GLY A 447 -4.82 -34.02 18.15
N THR A 448 -3.82 -34.44 17.34
CA THR A 448 -3.60 -33.88 16.01
C THR A 448 -4.43 -34.52 14.89
N ALA A 449 -5.30 -35.47 15.20
CA ALA A 449 -6.10 -36.15 14.18
C ALA A 449 -7.03 -35.21 13.39
N THR A 450 -7.46 -34.12 14.01
CA THR A 450 -8.33 -33.09 13.44
C THR A 450 -7.59 -31.85 12.93
N TRP A 451 -6.26 -31.83 13.03
CA TRP A 451 -5.46 -30.70 12.55
C TRP A 451 -5.42 -30.67 11.02
N GLU A 452 -5.46 -29.48 10.47
CA GLU A 452 -5.41 -29.25 9.03
C GLU A 452 -3.97 -29.02 8.59
N PRO A 453 -3.39 -29.92 7.76
CA PRO A 453 -2.06 -29.71 7.19
C PRO A 453 -2.12 -28.74 6.02
N ASP A 454 -1.09 -27.91 5.90
CA ASP A 454 -0.87 -27.00 4.79
C ASP A 454 0.64 -26.91 4.48
N VAL A 455 1.03 -26.09 3.52
CA VAL A 455 2.42 -25.91 3.11
C VAL A 455 2.80 -24.46 3.01
N TRP A 456 4.01 -24.13 3.44
CA TRP A 456 4.53 -22.78 3.35
C TRP A 456 5.96 -22.75 2.79
N PRO A 457 6.25 -22.00 1.70
CA PRO A 457 7.59 -21.89 1.16
C PRO A 457 8.41 -20.88 1.98
N ILE A 458 9.52 -21.33 2.55
CA ILE A 458 10.46 -20.49 3.32
C ILE A 458 11.83 -20.59 2.69
N GLN A 459 12.47 -19.45 2.45
CA GLN A 459 13.85 -19.42 1.95
C GLN A 459 14.83 -19.67 3.09
N LEU A 460 15.81 -20.57 2.87
CA LEU A 460 16.87 -20.79 3.84
C LEU A 460 17.72 -19.53 4.00
N PRO A 461 18.00 -19.11 5.25
CA PRO A 461 18.78 -17.92 5.53
C PRO A 461 20.14 -17.93 4.81
N GLY A 462 20.48 -16.83 4.14
CA GLY A 462 21.76 -16.66 3.45
C GLY A 462 21.95 -17.49 2.18
N THR A 463 20.92 -18.17 1.68
CA THR A 463 20.98 -19.02 0.48
C THR A 463 19.90 -18.63 -0.55
N ALA A 464 20.03 -19.16 -1.78
CA ALA A 464 18.95 -19.08 -2.79
C ALA A 464 17.96 -20.26 -2.69
N THR A 465 18.16 -21.17 -1.75
CA THR A 465 17.39 -22.42 -1.61
C THR A 465 16.07 -22.16 -0.88
N TRP A 466 14.99 -22.74 -1.40
CA TRP A 466 13.67 -22.69 -0.81
C TRP A 466 13.25 -24.06 -0.28
N LEU A 467 12.62 -24.05 0.88
CA LEU A 467 11.99 -25.22 1.48
C LEU A 467 10.47 -25.07 1.46
N ALA A 468 9.77 -26.15 1.24
CA ALA A 468 8.35 -26.28 1.51
C ALA A 468 8.19 -26.78 2.96
N HIS A 469 7.87 -25.90 3.90
CA HIS A 469 7.53 -26.27 5.27
C HIS A 469 6.12 -26.84 5.30
N CYS A 470 6.00 -28.08 5.75
CA CYS A 470 4.73 -28.70 6.07
C CYS A 470 4.30 -28.24 7.46
N ILE A 471 3.23 -27.53 7.50
CA ILE A 471 2.70 -26.88 8.69
C ILE A 471 1.32 -27.44 9.01
N ALA A 472 0.89 -27.32 10.25
CA ALA A 472 -0.46 -27.73 10.65
C ALA A 472 -1.02 -26.76 11.72
N ARG A 473 -2.33 -26.67 11.78
CA ARG A 473 -3.03 -25.88 12.78
C ARG A 473 -4.14 -26.66 13.47
N PRO A 474 -4.43 -26.35 14.74
CA PRO A 474 -5.58 -26.89 15.44
C PRO A 474 -6.90 -26.33 14.86
N PRO A 475 -8.00 -27.08 14.93
CA PRO A 475 -9.31 -26.64 14.44
C PRO A 475 -9.85 -25.41 15.21
N ASN A 476 -9.36 -25.17 16.42
CA ASN A 476 -9.75 -24.03 17.26
C ASN A 476 -8.97 -22.74 16.91
N GLY A 477 -8.04 -22.81 15.98
CA GLY A 477 -7.30 -21.66 15.44
C GLY A 477 -5.98 -21.34 16.15
N THR A 478 -5.82 -21.60 17.44
CA THR A 478 -4.56 -21.32 18.20
C THR A 478 -4.18 -22.45 19.13
N SER A 479 -2.89 -22.56 19.44
CA SER A 479 -2.31 -23.43 20.48
C SER A 479 -1.33 -22.62 21.33
N THR A 480 -1.15 -23.02 22.58
CA THR A 480 -0.14 -22.50 23.52
C THR A 480 0.91 -23.55 23.89
N THR A 481 0.81 -24.72 23.29
CA THR A 481 1.77 -25.84 23.52
C THR A 481 2.02 -26.55 22.22
N SER A 482 3.30 -26.85 21.93
CA SER A 482 3.65 -27.62 20.72
C SER A 482 3.41 -29.11 20.89
N VAL A 483 2.92 -29.69 19.80
CA VAL A 483 2.68 -31.14 19.66
C VAL A 483 3.72 -31.83 18.74
N PHE A 484 4.75 -31.12 18.28
CA PHE A 484 5.86 -31.62 17.46
C PHE A 484 7.21 -31.48 18.11
#